data_9052a9008596f47b37f5822601a2744e
#
_entry.id   9052a9008596f47b37f5822601a2744e
#
_cell.length_a   1.000
_cell.length_b   1.000
_cell.length_c   1.000
_cell.angle_alpha   90.00
_cell.angle_beta   90.00
_cell.angle_gamma   90.00
#
_symmetry.space_group_name_H-M   'P 1'
#
loop_
_entity.id
_entity.type
_entity.pdbx_description
1 polymer ?
#
loop_
_entity_poly.entity_id
_entity_poly.type
_entity_poly.pdbx_seq_one_letter_code
_entity_poly.pdbx_strand_id
1 'polypeptide(L)'
;MRIKTEDKIVQAVLRKMDQRSLIGQKKYGATMMQEIEGQEKDLSRFLVDVQEELMDALLYIEAAKRCLQDEIEEVAYKRFTTDVTNIKVNEKXIL
;
A
#
# COMPACT_ATOMS: atom_id res chain seq x y z
N MET A 1 13.77 13.64 18.24
CA MET A 1 14.76 12.60 17.94
C MET A 1 15.22 12.69 16.51
N ARG A 2 16.47 12.48 16.30
CA ARG A 2 17.04 12.61 14.98
C ARG A 2 17.19 11.24 14.32
N ILE A 3 16.75 11.13 13.09
CA ILE A 3 16.88 9.88 12.34
C ILE A 3 18.32 9.73 11.90
N LYS A 4 18.93 8.62 12.29
CA LYS A 4 20.34 8.39 12.01
C LYS A 4 20.60 7.47 10.85
N THR A 5 19.63 6.67 10.46
CA THR A 5 19.85 5.74 9.35
C THR A 5 20.04 6.50 8.05
N GLU A 6 20.89 5.97 7.20
CA GLU A 6 21.08 6.54 5.87
C GLU A 6 20.25 5.81 4.82
N ASP A 7 19.51 4.80 5.22
CA ASP A 7 18.65 4.06 4.32
C ASP A 7 17.45 4.92 3.96
N LYS A 8 17.36 5.29 2.69
CA LYS A 8 16.28 6.17 2.24
C LYS A 8 14.91 5.56 2.39
N ILE A 9 14.83 4.25 2.24
CA ILE A 9 13.54 3.58 2.40
C ILE A 9 13.09 3.65 3.85
N VAL A 10 14.01 3.40 4.77
CA VAL A 10 13.68 3.48 6.19
C VAL A 10 13.29 4.90 6.55
N GLN A 11 14.03 5.88 6.06
CA GLN A 11 13.71 7.28 6.35
C GLN A 11 12.30 7.61 5.89
N ALA A 12 11.93 7.14 4.70
CA ALA A 12 10.60 7.42 4.18
C ALA A 12 9.52 6.80 5.07
N VAL A 13 9.73 5.57 5.51
CA VAL A 13 8.74 4.91 6.36
C VAL A 13 8.63 5.62 7.70
N LEU A 14 9.75 6.04 8.26
CA LEU A 14 9.72 6.73 9.54
C LEU A 14 8.96 8.04 9.46
N ARG A 15 9.16 8.77 8.36
CA ARG A 15 8.41 10.01 8.17
C ARG A 15 6.92 9.75 8.05
N LYS A 16 6.55 8.70 7.33
CA LYS A 16 5.14 8.35 7.19
C LYS A 16 4.54 7.94 8.52
N MET A 17 5.30 7.21 9.33
CA MET A 17 4.82 6.83 10.65
C MET A 17 4.59 8.04 11.54
N ASP A 18 5.50 8.99 11.49
CA ASP A 18 5.35 10.20 12.28
C ASP A 18 4.08 10.95 11.89
N GLN A 19 3.86 11.11 10.59
CA GLN A 19 2.67 11.80 10.12
C GLN A 19 1.40 11.05 10.47
N ARG A 20 1.44 9.74 10.31
CA ARG A 20 0.27 8.95 10.63
C ARG A 20 -0.07 9.05 12.10
N SER A 21 0.94 9.08 12.96
CA SER A 21 0.71 9.23 14.38
C SER A 21 0.03 10.56 14.70
N LEU A 22 0.52 11.63 14.07
CA LEU A 22 -0.06 12.94 14.32
C LEU A 22 -1.52 13.01 13.85
N ILE A 23 -1.78 12.43 12.71
CA ILE A 23 -3.15 12.39 12.19
C ILE A 23 -4.05 11.60 13.13
N GLY A 24 -3.55 10.48 13.62
CA GLY A 24 -4.32 9.66 14.54
C GLY A 24 -4.61 10.37 15.85
N GLN A 25 -3.62 11.08 16.37
CA GLN A 25 -3.82 11.83 17.61
C GLN A 25 -4.89 12.89 17.44
N LYS A 26 -4.87 13.57 16.29
CA LYS A 26 -5.88 14.58 16.03
C LYS A 26 -7.26 13.97 15.89
N LYS A 27 -7.33 12.82 15.21
CA LYS A 27 -8.61 12.19 14.93
C LYS A 27 -9.23 11.59 16.18
N TYR A 28 -8.43 10.93 17.00
CA TYR A 28 -8.94 10.19 18.15
C TYR A 28 -8.75 10.87 19.47
N GLY A 29 -7.96 11.95 19.49
CA GLY A 29 -7.78 12.72 20.70
C GLY A 29 -6.85 12.11 21.72
N ALA A 30 -6.06 11.11 21.33
CA ALA A 30 -5.18 10.46 22.27
C ALA A 30 -4.09 9.70 21.53
N THR A 31 -2.95 9.57 22.20
CA THR A 31 -1.91 8.67 21.72
C THR A 31 -2.22 7.26 22.19
N MET A 32 -1.54 6.28 21.61
CA MET A 32 -1.70 4.91 22.06
C MET A 32 -1.31 4.76 23.53
N MET A 33 -0.25 5.45 23.94
CA MET A 33 0.17 5.36 25.34
C MET A 33 -0.91 5.91 26.25
N GLN A 34 -1.56 6.99 25.85
CA GLN A 34 -2.66 7.53 26.63
C GLN A 34 -3.83 6.56 26.73
N GLU A 35 -4.11 5.85 25.64
CA GLU A 35 -5.17 4.85 25.67
C GLU A 35 -4.86 3.73 26.64
N ILE A 36 -3.60 3.30 26.69
CA ILE A 36 -3.19 2.28 27.64
C ILE A 36 -3.30 2.79 29.06
N GLU A 37 -2.77 3.98 29.31
CA GLU A 37 -2.76 4.54 30.64
C GLU A 37 -4.16 4.81 31.14
N GLY A 38 -5.06 5.20 30.23
CA GLY A 38 -6.44 5.43 30.60
C GLY A 38 -7.28 4.17 30.63
N GLN A 39 -6.67 3.03 30.31
CA GLN A 39 -7.35 1.74 30.35
C GLN A 39 -8.51 1.68 29.35
N GLU A 40 -8.44 2.49 28.32
CA GLU A 40 -9.48 2.49 27.29
C GLU A 40 -9.30 1.35 26.33
N LYS A 41 -8.06 0.88 26.15
CA LYS A 41 -7.78 -0.28 25.32
C LYS A 41 -6.87 -1.20 26.08
N ASP A 42 -7.19 -2.47 26.06
CA ASP A 42 -6.37 -3.48 26.73
C ASP A 42 -5.73 -4.39 25.70
N LEU A 43 -5.04 -5.39 26.16
CA LEU A 43 -4.33 -6.31 25.29
C LEU A 43 -5.28 -6.94 24.28
N SER A 44 -6.42 -7.37 24.74
CA SER A 44 -7.38 -8.03 23.88
C SER A 44 -7.81 -7.11 22.74
N ARG A 45 -8.05 -5.85 23.04
CA ARG A 45 -8.48 -4.91 22.02
C ARG A 45 -7.37 -4.63 21.02
N PHE A 46 -6.12 -4.48 21.51
CA PHE A 46 -5.03 -4.27 20.59
C PHE A 46 -4.81 -5.48 19.69
N LEU A 47 -5.02 -6.68 20.22
CA LEU A 47 -4.88 -7.87 19.38
C LEU A 47 -5.92 -7.91 18.29
N VAL A 48 -7.16 -7.54 18.60
CA VAL A 48 -8.20 -7.50 17.59
C VAL A 48 -7.83 -6.46 16.52
N ASP A 49 -7.35 -5.30 16.96
CA ASP A 49 -6.97 -4.26 16.00
C ASP A 49 -5.86 -4.75 15.09
N VAL A 50 -4.86 -5.44 15.63
CA VAL A 50 -3.79 -5.98 14.82
C VAL A 50 -4.33 -6.97 13.81
N GLN A 51 -5.22 -7.84 14.24
CA GLN A 51 -5.78 -8.83 13.34
C GLN A 51 -6.52 -8.15 12.19
N GLU A 52 -7.30 -7.13 12.51
CA GLU A 52 -8.02 -6.41 11.47
C GLU A 52 -7.08 -5.74 10.50
N GLU A 53 -5.99 -5.16 11.02
CA GLU A 53 -5.00 -4.51 10.15
C GLU A 53 -4.33 -5.52 9.23
N LEU A 54 -4.03 -6.71 9.75
CA LEU A 54 -3.41 -7.75 8.94
C LEU A 54 -4.36 -8.22 7.85
N MET A 55 -5.64 -8.35 8.17
CA MET A 55 -6.60 -8.74 7.16
C MET A 55 -6.71 -7.68 6.07
N ASP A 56 -6.72 -6.40 6.47
CA ASP A 56 -6.74 -5.33 5.49
C ASP A 56 -5.49 -5.37 4.61
N ALA A 57 -4.34 -5.65 5.22
CA ALA A 57 -3.09 -5.73 4.45
C ALA A 57 -3.19 -6.84 3.41
N LEU A 58 -3.77 -7.97 3.76
CA LEU A 58 -3.94 -9.06 2.80
C LEU A 58 -4.83 -8.63 1.65
N LEU A 59 -5.89 -7.90 1.95
CA LEU A 59 -6.78 -7.43 0.90
C LEU A 59 -6.06 -6.46 -0.03
N TYR A 60 -5.28 -5.55 0.54
CA TYR A 60 -4.52 -4.60 -0.27
C TYR A 60 -3.51 -5.32 -1.15
N ILE A 61 -2.87 -6.35 -0.62
CA ILE A 61 -1.91 -7.11 -1.43
C ILE A 61 -2.62 -7.79 -2.59
N GLU A 62 -3.75 -8.40 -2.32
CA GLU A 62 -4.48 -9.07 -3.40
C GLU A 62 -4.95 -8.08 -4.46
N ALA A 63 -5.44 -6.94 -4.01
CA ALA A 63 -5.86 -5.91 -4.95
C ALA A 63 -4.69 -5.40 -5.78
N ALA A 64 -3.54 -5.21 -5.15
CA ALA A 64 -2.36 -4.75 -5.86
C ALA A 64 -1.90 -5.78 -6.88
N LYS A 65 -1.96 -7.06 -6.52
CA LYS A 65 -1.59 -8.11 -7.45
C LYS A 65 -2.52 -8.13 -8.66
N ARG A 66 -3.80 -7.90 -8.43
CA ARG A 66 -4.73 -7.85 -9.55
C ARG A 66 -4.44 -6.65 -10.45
N CYS A 67 -4.13 -5.50 -9.87
CA CYS A 67 -3.77 -4.34 -10.66
C CYS A 67 -2.51 -4.61 -11.47
N LEU A 68 -1.53 -5.24 -10.85
CA LEU A 68 -0.29 -5.57 -11.55
C LEU A 68 -0.57 -6.53 -12.70
N GLN A 69 -1.40 -7.54 -12.46
CA GLN A 69 -1.74 -8.50 -13.48
C GLN A 69 -2.42 -7.81 -14.65
N ASP A 70 -3.35 -6.90 -14.35
CA ASP A 70 -4.03 -6.16 -15.40
C ASP A 70 -3.05 -5.31 -16.19
N GLU A 71 -2.11 -4.68 -15.51
CA GLU A 71 -1.10 -3.87 -16.20
C GLU A 71 -0.22 -4.72 -17.08
N ILE A 72 0.17 -5.89 -16.60
CA ILE A 72 0.99 -6.80 -17.41
C ILE A 72 0.22 -7.22 -18.67
N GLU A 73 -1.03 -7.56 -18.51
CA GLU A 73 -1.84 -7.98 -19.64
C GLU A 73 -2.02 -6.84 -20.62
N GLU A 74 -2.19 -5.62 -20.13
CA GLU A 74 -2.34 -4.48 -21.02
C GLU A 74 -1.07 -4.23 -21.82
N VAL A 75 0.07 -4.30 -21.15
CA VAL A 75 1.34 -4.10 -21.84
C VAL A 75 1.56 -5.18 -22.87
N ALA A 76 1.26 -6.43 -22.52
CA ALA A 76 1.42 -7.53 -23.48
C ALA A 76 0.51 -7.34 -24.67
N TYR A 77 -0.72 -6.90 -24.43
CA TYR A 77 -1.66 -6.68 -25.53
C TYR A 77 -1.16 -5.57 -26.44
N LYS A 78 -0.70 -4.48 -25.87
CA LYS A 78 -0.21 -3.37 -26.68
C LYS A 78 1.01 -3.78 -27.48
N ARG A 79 1.90 -4.55 -26.87
CA ARG A 79 3.10 -5.01 -27.59
C ARG A 79 2.72 -5.92 -28.75
N PHE A 80 1.79 -6.84 -28.50
CA PHE A 80 1.35 -7.75 -29.55
C PHE A 80 0.70 -6.97 -30.67
N THR A 81 -0.14 -6.04 -30.35
CA THR A 81 -0.82 -5.24 -31.36
C THR A 81 0.16 -4.44 -32.19
N THR A 82 1.14 -3.86 -31.53
CA THR A 82 2.16 -3.10 -32.23
C THR A 82 2.97 -3.97 -33.16
N ASP A 83 3.35 -5.15 -32.70
CA ASP A 83 4.11 -6.08 -33.52
C ASP A 83 3.33 -6.50 -34.74
N VAL A 84 2.07 -6.83 -34.55
CA VAL A 84 1.21 -7.23 -35.64
C VAL A 84 1.07 -6.11 -36.64
N THR A 85 0.86 -4.91 -36.16
CA THR A 85 0.73 -3.76 -37.03
C THR A 85 2.01 -3.54 -37.82
N ASN A 86 3.16 -3.68 -37.18
CA ASN A 86 4.43 -3.51 -37.87
C ASN A 86 4.63 -4.58 -38.93
N ILE A 87 4.26 -5.78 -38.60
CA ILE A 87 4.45 -6.88 -39.53
C ILE A 87 3.52 -6.73 -40.73
N LYS A 88 2.31 -6.34 -40.44
CA LYS A 88 1.33 -6.22 -41.52
C LYS A 88 1.05 -4.78 -41.78
N VAL A 89 2.12 -4.11 -41.96
CA VAL A 89 2.08 -2.69 -42.11
C VAL A 89 0.81 -2.15 -42.73
N ASN A 90 0.34 -2.72 -43.71
CA ASN A 90 -0.80 -2.15 -44.39
C ASN A 90 -2.03 -2.98 -44.30
N GLU A 91 -1.97 -3.97 -43.47
CA GLU A 91 -3.14 -4.83 -43.35
C GLU A 91 -4.02 -4.38 -42.21
N LYS A 92 -3.48 -3.55 -41.43
CA LYS A 92 -4.26 -3.13 -40.35
C LYS A 92 -4.82 -4.23 -39.57
N UNK A 93 -5.31 -3.99 -38.74
CA UNK A 93 -5.45 -4.67 -38.43
C UNK A 93 -5.96 -5.18 -38.13
N ILE A 94 -5.55 -5.89 -38.03
CA ILE A 94 -5.99 -7.14 -37.80
C ILE A 94 -6.84 -7.21 -36.56
N LEU A 95 -6.46 -6.59 -35.63
CA LEU A 95 -7.21 -6.69 -34.41
C LEU A 95 -8.25 -5.63 -34.33
#